data_138cbf181dc1b965e232252e41ba6083
#
_entry.id   138cbf181dc1b965e232252e41ba6083
#
_cell.length_a   1.000
_cell.length_b   1.000
_cell.length_c   1.000
_cell.angle_alpha   90.00
_cell.angle_beta   90.00
_cell.angle_gamma   90.00
#
_symmetry.space_group_name_H-M   'P 1'
#
loop_
_entity.id
_entity.type
_entity.pdbx_description
1 polymer ?
#
loop_
_entity_poly.entity_id
_entity_poly.type
_entity_poly.pdbx_seq_one_letter_code
_entity_poly.pdbx_strand_id
1 'polypeptide(L)'
;EIEGLINGLKSIFLDETPIQNGDDSLNFKDFTWDYRLGTQGQSRIPGFADEVTSETSVNTEVKYNLPVTRTITNANLDIIRIRLGIILQEYPPGGGVLGLNVGFKIWIKQGAGAFVLVGEGDLGGRFPTITEFEYAFAVNNALGTVSNFSVRVERTTPQDTDETRYQRILRWQSYVEATETKLAYPNSALFGFGFKAVEFQSLPQVSLKLAGRKIRIPSNAIPTATRGLTFSGIWDGTFVTPSVAVADPAWILYDLITNTRYGLGRYINQSQIDKWALYEISQYCNEYVPDGYGGTEHRFQCHLLLEGKDEAYKVIQQFLSIFRGFSYWMSGAIGFVSDKPGSPVTQFTQSD
;
A
#
# COMPACT_ATOMS: atom_id res chain seq x y z
N GLU A 1 -7.97 12.02 -0.27
CA GLU A 1 -6.64 12.15 -0.89
C GLU A 1 -5.65 12.76 0.10
N ILE A 2 -4.42 12.22 0.14
CA ILE A 2 -3.29 12.82 0.89
C ILE A 2 -2.40 13.61 -0.06
N GLU A 3 -1.54 14.46 0.46
CA GLU A 3 -0.52 15.12 -0.36
C GLU A 3 0.58 14.14 -0.80
N GLY A 4 1.04 13.28 0.12
CA GLY A 4 2.02 12.25 -0.17
C GLY A 4 3.32 12.37 0.62
N LEU A 5 4.42 11.91 0.06
CA LEU A 5 5.74 11.98 0.68
C LEU A 5 6.24 13.42 0.76
N ILE A 6 6.76 13.84 1.93
CA ILE A 6 7.23 15.23 2.15
C ILE A 6 8.45 15.54 1.27
N ASN A 7 9.36 14.59 1.12
CA ASN A 7 10.63 14.79 0.42
C ASN A 7 11.03 13.56 -0.42
N GLY A 8 10.07 13.01 -1.20
CA GLY A 8 10.31 11.87 -2.07
C GLY A 8 10.94 10.68 -1.34
N LEU A 9 11.93 10.03 -1.95
CA LEU A 9 12.62 8.86 -1.40
C LEU A 9 13.34 9.11 -0.06
N LYS A 10 13.71 10.36 0.24
CA LYS A 10 14.28 10.76 1.55
C LYS A 10 13.27 10.65 2.70
N SER A 11 12.00 10.46 2.38
CA SER A 11 10.91 10.28 3.35
C SER A 11 10.49 8.83 3.56
N ILE A 12 11.18 7.87 2.94
CA ILE A 12 10.95 6.43 3.08
C ILE A 12 12.13 5.83 3.83
N PHE A 13 11.85 5.06 4.86
CA PHE A 13 12.86 4.44 5.72
C PHE A 13 12.62 2.94 5.80
N LEU A 14 13.70 2.16 5.74
CA LEU A 14 13.75 0.73 6.05
C LEU A 14 14.63 0.55 7.28
N ASP A 15 14.10 0.01 8.39
CA ASP A 15 14.79 -0.12 9.67
C ASP A 15 15.50 1.20 10.08
N GLU A 16 14.75 2.32 10.03
CA GLU A 16 15.22 3.68 10.34
C GLU A 16 16.23 4.29 9.36
N THR A 17 16.73 3.51 8.38
CA THR A 17 17.64 3.98 7.36
C THR A 17 16.87 4.56 6.17
N PRO A 18 17.08 5.82 5.76
CA PRO A 18 16.37 6.39 4.62
C PRO A 18 16.77 5.68 3.32
N ILE A 19 15.84 5.56 2.37
CA ILE A 19 16.15 5.02 1.04
C ILE A 19 17.19 5.88 0.33
N GLN A 20 17.08 7.21 0.46
CA GLN A 20 17.95 8.20 -0.15
C GLN A 20 18.47 9.16 0.90
N ASN A 21 19.78 9.41 0.87
CA ASN A 21 20.48 10.35 1.73
C ASN A 21 20.26 11.82 1.32
N GLY A 22 20.74 12.74 2.14
CA GLY A 22 20.68 14.17 1.85
C GLY A 22 21.42 14.59 0.57
N ASP A 23 22.48 13.89 0.21
CA ASP A 23 23.32 14.07 -0.99
C ASP A 23 22.80 13.32 -2.23
N ASP A 24 21.56 12.80 -2.18
CA ASP A 24 20.90 12.03 -3.22
C ASP A 24 21.45 10.61 -3.47
N SER A 25 22.46 10.16 -2.73
CA SER A 25 22.92 8.77 -2.78
C SER A 25 21.87 7.78 -2.24
N LEU A 26 21.82 6.57 -2.82
CA LEU A 26 20.89 5.52 -2.38
C LEU A 26 21.57 4.58 -1.39
N ASN A 27 20.88 4.26 -0.30
CA ASN A 27 21.36 3.30 0.69
C ASN A 27 21.03 1.85 0.32
N PHE A 28 20.01 1.63 -0.51
CA PHE A 28 19.59 0.31 -0.95
C PHE A 28 19.63 0.21 -2.48
N LYS A 29 20.11 -0.91 -2.98
CA LYS A 29 20.15 -1.22 -4.42
C LYS A 29 18.83 -1.90 -4.83
N ASP A 30 18.46 -1.72 -6.10
CA ASP A 30 17.28 -2.38 -6.67
C ASP A 30 15.96 -2.15 -5.90
N PHE A 31 15.84 -1.02 -5.22
CA PHE A 31 14.62 -0.58 -4.57
C PHE A 31 13.63 -0.07 -5.63
N THR A 32 12.42 -0.59 -5.61
CA THR A 32 11.32 -0.13 -6.45
C THR A 32 10.16 0.32 -5.57
N TRP A 33 9.39 1.29 -6.04
CA TRP A 33 8.23 1.77 -5.33
C TRP A 33 7.17 2.30 -6.28
N ASP A 34 5.92 2.22 -5.86
CA ASP A 34 4.77 2.84 -6.52
C ASP A 34 3.76 3.27 -5.46
N TYR A 35 2.89 4.23 -5.77
CA TYR A 35 1.96 4.75 -4.77
C TYR A 35 0.66 5.23 -5.39
N ARG A 36 -0.37 5.30 -4.53
CA ARG A 36 -1.65 5.95 -4.81
C ARG A 36 -1.99 6.86 -3.65
N LEU A 37 -2.45 8.08 -3.94
CA LEU A 37 -2.68 9.11 -2.92
C LEU A 37 -4.08 9.09 -2.32
N GLY A 38 -4.91 8.13 -2.67
CA GLY A 38 -6.27 8.01 -2.13
C GLY A 38 -7.31 8.79 -2.94
N THR A 39 -7.14 8.91 -4.25
CA THR A 39 -8.18 9.49 -5.11
C THR A 39 -9.32 8.50 -5.35
N GLN A 40 -10.52 9.02 -5.69
CA GLN A 40 -11.68 8.17 -5.98
C GLN A 40 -11.46 7.27 -7.20
N GLY A 41 -10.81 7.78 -8.24
CA GLY A 41 -10.60 7.10 -9.52
C GLY A 41 -9.20 6.52 -9.69
N GLN A 42 -8.46 6.27 -8.60
CA GLN A 42 -7.09 5.75 -8.71
C GLN A 42 -7.04 4.34 -9.30
N SER A 43 -5.97 4.07 -10.04
CA SER A 43 -5.66 2.74 -10.55
C SER A 43 -5.05 1.84 -9.47
N ARG A 44 -5.07 0.53 -9.68
CA ARG A 44 -4.32 -0.42 -8.83
C ARG A 44 -2.81 -0.17 -8.93
N ILE A 45 -2.07 -0.59 -7.91
CA ILE A 45 -0.60 -0.69 -7.98
C ILE A 45 -0.26 -2.04 -8.63
N PRO A 46 0.46 -2.07 -9.76
CA PRO A 46 0.89 -3.31 -10.38
C PRO A 46 1.84 -4.10 -9.48
N GLY A 47 1.74 -5.43 -9.47
CA GLY A 47 2.60 -6.31 -8.68
C GLY A 47 2.24 -6.44 -7.20
N PHE A 48 1.20 -5.74 -6.72
CA PHE A 48 0.69 -5.80 -5.34
C PHE A 48 -0.79 -6.24 -5.34
N ALA A 49 -1.09 -7.25 -6.11
CA ALA A 49 -2.43 -7.82 -6.12
C ALA A 49 -2.54 -8.87 -5.02
N ASP A 50 -3.63 -8.82 -4.27
CA ASP A 50 -4.05 -9.99 -3.50
C ASP A 50 -4.40 -11.10 -4.48
N GLU A 51 -3.85 -12.28 -4.27
CA GLU A 51 -4.12 -13.45 -5.09
C GLU A 51 -5.09 -14.38 -4.37
N VAL A 52 -6.15 -14.72 -5.05
CA VAL A 52 -6.94 -15.90 -4.67
C VAL A 52 -6.29 -17.11 -5.31
N THR A 53 -5.72 -17.98 -4.49
CA THR A 53 -5.01 -19.17 -4.96
C THR A 53 -5.78 -20.43 -4.68
N SER A 54 -5.70 -21.38 -5.62
CA SER A 54 -6.21 -22.74 -5.47
C SER A 54 -5.15 -23.72 -5.91
N GLU A 55 -4.70 -24.62 -5.02
CA GLU A 55 -3.70 -25.62 -5.34
C GLU A 55 -4.36 -26.95 -5.68
N THR A 56 -3.94 -27.55 -6.80
CA THR A 56 -4.37 -28.88 -7.23
C THR A 56 -3.17 -29.82 -7.30
N SER A 57 -3.24 -30.91 -6.55
CA SER A 57 -2.21 -31.95 -6.56
C SER A 57 -2.23 -32.74 -7.86
N VAL A 58 -1.08 -32.95 -8.46
CA VAL A 58 -0.85 -33.84 -9.64
C VAL A 58 -0.10 -35.10 -9.26
N ASN A 59 0.94 -34.95 -8.44
CA ASN A 59 1.78 -35.98 -7.87
C ASN A 59 2.16 -37.10 -8.86
N THR A 60 2.53 -36.73 -10.08
CA THR A 60 2.83 -37.67 -11.16
C THR A 60 4.28 -37.56 -11.60
N GLU A 61 4.99 -38.66 -11.73
CA GLU A 61 6.35 -38.72 -12.28
C GLU A 61 6.33 -38.38 -13.78
N VAL A 62 7.21 -37.47 -14.19
CA VAL A 62 7.40 -37.10 -15.60
C VAL A 62 8.57 -37.87 -16.18
N LYS A 63 8.29 -38.89 -17.00
CA LYS A 63 9.30 -39.72 -17.64
C LYS A 63 9.70 -39.21 -19.01
N TYR A 64 10.90 -39.55 -19.46
CA TYR A 64 11.36 -39.21 -20.80
C TYR A 64 10.41 -39.79 -21.87
N ASN A 65 10.05 -38.99 -22.86
CA ASN A 65 9.05 -39.28 -23.89
C ASN A 65 7.64 -39.62 -23.40
N LEU A 66 7.35 -39.36 -22.10
CA LEU A 66 6.01 -39.57 -21.54
C LEU A 66 5.59 -38.31 -20.77
N PRO A 67 5.24 -37.23 -21.46
CA PRO A 67 4.88 -35.97 -20.83
C PRO A 67 3.56 -36.08 -20.05
N VAL A 68 3.45 -35.30 -18.97
CA VAL A 68 2.23 -35.23 -18.18
C VAL A 68 1.45 -33.98 -18.58
N THR A 69 0.16 -34.13 -18.91
CA THR A 69 -0.71 -33.04 -19.29
C THR A 69 -1.90 -32.91 -18.33
N ARG A 70 -2.29 -31.69 -17.98
CA ARG A 70 -3.50 -31.36 -17.22
C ARG A 70 -4.26 -30.25 -17.91
N THR A 71 -5.59 -30.37 -17.91
CA THR A 71 -6.47 -29.32 -18.44
C THR A 71 -6.96 -28.45 -17.27
N ILE A 72 -6.92 -27.16 -17.45
CA ILE A 72 -7.32 -26.14 -16.49
C ILE A 72 -8.54 -25.43 -17.07
N THR A 73 -9.61 -25.35 -16.30
CA THR A 73 -10.92 -24.84 -16.74
C THR A 73 -11.24 -23.45 -16.19
N ASN A 74 -10.39 -22.92 -15.30
CA ASN A 74 -10.60 -21.59 -14.74
C ASN A 74 -10.33 -20.49 -15.78
N ALA A 75 -11.39 -19.85 -16.25
CA ALA A 75 -11.31 -18.79 -17.26
C ALA A 75 -10.83 -17.43 -16.71
N ASN A 76 -10.79 -17.27 -15.40
CA ASN A 76 -10.39 -16.03 -14.74
C ASN A 76 -8.96 -16.07 -14.20
N LEU A 77 -8.18 -17.04 -14.66
CA LEU A 77 -6.82 -17.25 -14.19
C LEU A 77 -5.86 -16.22 -14.77
N ASP A 78 -5.13 -15.51 -13.91
CA ASP A 78 -4.08 -14.56 -14.34
C ASP A 78 -2.70 -15.25 -14.35
N ILE A 79 -2.38 -16.03 -13.31
CA ILE A 79 -1.08 -16.69 -13.13
C ILE A 79 -1.27 -18.17 -12.84
N ILE A 80 -0.43 -19.01 -13.41
CA ILE A 80 -0.31 -20.41 -13.00
C ILE A 80 1.11 -20.67 -12.50
N ARG A 81 1.23 -21.40 -11.39
CA ARG A 81 2.49 -21.83 -10.82
C ARG A 81 2.57 -23.35 -10.90
N ILE A 82 3.65 -23.86 -11.44
CA ILE A 82 3.92 -25.29 -11.57
C ILE A 82 4.97 -25.67 -10.56
N ARG A 83 4.66 -26.59 -9.66
CA ARG A 83 5.59 -27.13 -8.67
C ARG A 83 6.14 -28.45 -9.16
N LEU A 84 7.45 -28.44 -9.41
CA LEU A 84 8.23 -29.63 -9.82
C LEU A 84 9.02 -30.10 -8.63
N GLY A 85 8.89 -31.42 -8.29
CA GLY A 85 9.68 -32.07 -7.28
C GLY A 85 10.76 -32.95 -7.93
N ILE A 86 11.98 -32.89 -7.43
CA ILE A 86 13.08 -33.70 -7.93
C ILE A 86 13.73 -34.51 -6.82
N ILE A 87 14.25 -35.71 -7.22
CA ILE A 87 15.27 -36.48 -6.48
C ILE A 87 16.41 -36.71 -7.45
N LEU A 88 17.61 -36.22 -7.10
CA LEU A 88 18.80 -36.33 -7.95
C LEU A 88 19.99 -36.82 -7.14
N GLN A 89 20.38 -38.07 -7.37
CA GLN A 89 21.58 -38.65 -6.76
C GLN A 89 22.11 -39.82 -7.58
N GLU A 90 23.43 -39.92 -7.64
CA GLU A 90 24.14 -41.05 -8.24
C GLU A 90 24.90 -41.82 -7.14
N TYR A 91 24.84 -43.14 -7.20
CA TYR A 91 25.59 -44.08 -6.35
C TYR A 91 26.71 -44.74 -7.15
N PRO A 92 27.88 -44.10 -7.28
CA PRO A 92 28.98 -44.66 -8.05
C PRO A 92 29.58 -45.92 -7.38
N PRO A 93 30.15 -46.87 -8.15
CA PRO A 93 30.71 -48.11 -7.62
C PRO A 93 31.85 -47.91 -6.61
N GLY A 94 32.52 -46.76 -6.61
CA GLY A 94 33.57 -46.37 -5.67
C GLY A 94 33.08 -45.82 -4.33
N GLY A 95 31.78 -45.81 -4.09
CA GLY A 95 31.15 -45.21 -2.91
C GLY A 95 30.93 -43.73 -3.03
N GLY A 96 30.23 -43.16 -2.03
CA GLY A 96 29.79 -41.75 -2.03
C GLY A 96 28.47 -41.58 -2.76
N VAL A 97 28.01 -40.32 -2.77
CA VAL A 97 26.78 -39.91 -3.49
C VAL A 97 27.08 -38.64 -4.27
N LEU A 98 26.89 -38.67 -5.57
CA LEU A 98 27.09 -37.53 -6.46
C LEU A 98 25.76 -36.87 -6.85
N GLY A 99 25.84 -35.64 -7.32
CA GLY A 99 24.70 -34.91 -7.89
C GLY A 99 24.46 -35.31 -9.34
N LEU A 100 23.23 -35.11 -9.77
CA LEU A 100 22.77 -35.28 -11.15
C LEU A 100 22.06 -34.00 -11.62
N ASN A 101 21.68 -33.97 -12.91
CA ASN A 101 20.79 -32.98 -13.47
C ASN A 101 19.65 -33.60 -14.25
N VAL A 102 18.50 -32.87 -14.28
CA VAL A 102 17.33 -33.24 -15.06
C VAL A 102 16.78 -32.00 -15.77
N GLY A 103 16.67 -32.09 -17.08
CA GLY A 103 16.06 -31.04 -17.91
C GLY A 103 14.56 -31.23 -18.02
N PHE A 104 13.87 -30.12 -18.16
CA PHE A 104 12.41 -30.09 -18.32
C PHE A 104 11.98 -28.97 -19.26
N LYS A 105 10.73 -29.11 -19.78
CA LYS A 105 10.00 -28.06 -20.51
C LYS A 105 8.56 -28.01 -20.02
N ILE A 106 8.03 -26.79 -19.96
CA ILE A 106 6.64 -26.51 -19.62
C ILE A 106 5.99 -25.84 -20.83
N TRP A 107 4.90 -26.42 -21.30
CA TRP A 107 4.16 -25.98 -22.44
C TRP A 107 2.72 -25.69 -22.06
N ILE A 108 2.11 -24.71 -22.73
CA ILE A 108 0.67 -24.48 -22.61
C ILE A 108 0.02 -24.43 -24.01
N LYS A 109 -1.26 -24.78 -24.09
CA LYS A 109 -2.07 -24.60 -25.27
C LYS A 109 -3.52 -24.30 -24.93
N GLN A 110 -4.16 -23.51 -25.74
CA GLN A 110 -5.59 -23.23 -25.63
C GLN A 110 -6.39 -24.14 -26.57
N GLY A 111 -7.36 -24.86 -26.01
CA GLY A 111 -8.23 -25.76 -26.77
C GLY A 111 -7.47 -26.71 -27.69
N ALA A 112 -7.78 -26.68 -28.99
CA ALA A 112 -7.13 -27.48 -30.03
C ALA A 112 -5.85 -26.83 -30.63
N GLY A 113 -5.43 -25.67 -30.13
CA GLY A 113 -4.27 -24.94 -30.63
C GLY A 113 -2.94 -25.69 -30.45
N ALA A 114 -1.85 -25.10 -30.94
CA ALA A 114 -0.50 -25.60 -30.76
C ALA A 114 0.01 -25.36 -29.35
N PHE A 115 0.93 -26.20 -28.89
CA PHE A 115 1.64 -25.97 -27.64
C PHE A 115 2.66 -24.82 -27.80
N VAL A 116 2.63 -23.89 -26.85
CA VAL A 116 3.57 -22.77 -26.71
C VAL A 116 4.47 -23.05 -25.52
N LEU A 117 5.79 -22.93 -25.69
CA LEU A 117 6.77 -23.08 -24.63
C LEU A 117 6.69 -21.86 -23.70
N VAL A 118 6.53 -22.08 -22.40
CA VAL A 118 6.45 -21.02 -21.39
C VAL A 118 7.55 -21.12 -20.33
N GLY A 119 8.21 -22.25 -20.22
CA GLY A 119 9.33 -22.43 -19.33
C GLY A 119 10.18 -23.64 -19.73
N GLU A 120 11.48 -23.52 -19.54
CA GLU A 120 12.43 -24.64 -19.68
C GLU A 120 13.61 -24.43 -18.74
N GLY A 121 14.32 -25.51 -18.41
CA GLY A 121 15.50 -25.43 -17.58
C GLY A 121 16.12 -26.79 -17.28
N ASP A 122 17.27 -26.72 -16.66
CA ASP A 122 17.98 -27.88 -16.07
C ASP A 122 18.09 -27.68 -14.55
N LEU A 123 17.57 -28.63 -13.79
CA LEU A 123 17.72 -28.72 -12.34
C LEU A 123 18.86 -29.62 -12.00
N GLY A 124 19.91 -29.10 -11.38
CA GLY A 124 21.15 -29.86 -11.08
C GLY A 124 21.55 -29.73 -9.63
N GLY A 125 22.12 -30.83 -9.10
CA GLY A 125 22.58 -30.88 -7.72
C GLY A 125 22.44 -32.26 -7.10
N ARG A 126 22.66 -32.32 -5.79
CA ARG A 126 22.45 -33.54 -4.99
C ARG A 126 21.22 -33.31 -4.10
N PHE A 127 20.13 -33.98 -4.45
CA PHE A 127 18.85 -33.87 -3.75
C PHE A 127 18.38 -35.30 -3.37
N PRO A 128 18.69 -35.76 -2.15
CA PRO A 128 18.37 -37.14 -1.71
C PRO A 128 16.88 -37.29 -1.35
N THR A 129 16.19 -36.24 -1.14
CA THR A 129 14.74 -36.19 -0.87
C THR A 129 14.06 -35.29 -1.88
N ILE A 130 12.73 -35.37 -1.98
CA ILE A 130 11.98 -34.49 -2.87
C ILE A 130 12.25 -33.04 -2.49
N THR A 131 12.86 -32.32 -3.43
CA THR A 131 13.06 -30.87 -3.34
C THR A 131 12.19 -30.19 -4.40
N GLU A 132 11.41 -29.22 -4.00
CA GLU A 132 10.44 -28.58 -4.87
C GLU A 132 10.98 -27.27 -5.44
N PHE A 133 10.63 -27.03 -6.71
CA PHE A 133 10.90 -25.81 -7.45
C PHE A 133 9.61 -25.31 -8.06
N GLU A 134 9.36 -24.01 -7.95
CA GLU A 134 8.15 -23.38 -8.47
C GLU A 134 8.47 -22.51 -9.70
N TYR A 135 7.67 -22.67 -10.73
CA TYR A 135 7.73 -21.90 -11.99
C TYR A 135 6.40 -21.21 -12.20
N ALA A 136 6.40 -19.87 -12.17
CA ALA A 136 5.23 -19.03 -12.36
C ALA A 136 5.23 -18.37 -13.74
N PHE A 137 4.10 -18.35 -14.40
CA PHE A 137 3.92 -17.58 -15.64
C PHE A 137 2.51 -17.02 -15.76
N ALA A 138 2.41 -15.81 -16.36
CA ALA A 138 1.14 -15.16 -16.64
C ALA A 138 0.48 -15.81 -17.85
N VAL A 139 -0.72 -16.34 -17.68
CA VAL A 139 -1.42 -17.11 -18.73
C VAL A 139 -1.82 -16.20 -19.90
N ASN A 140 -2.28 -14.98 -19.61
CA ASN A 140 -2.67 -14.00 -20.63
C ASN A 140 -1.52 -13.60 -21.57
N ASN A 141 -0.28 -13.53 -21.05
CA ASN A 141 0.88 -13.18 -21.86
C ASN A 141 1.21 -14.26 -22.90
N ALA A 142 0.89 -15.50 -22.60
CA ALA A 142 1.21 -16.62 -23.47
C ALA A 142 0.06 -17.02 -24.40
N LEU A 143 -1.20 -16.84 -24.00
CA LEU A 143 -2.38 -17.30 -24.74
C LEU A 143 -3.30 -16.19 -25.23
N GLY A 144 -3.11 -14.94 -24.75
CA GLY A 144 -4.00 -13.82 -25.04
C GLY A 144 -5.30 -13.88 -24.24
N THR A 145 -6.33 -14.55 -24.74
CA THR A 145 -7.59 -14.73 -24.01
C THR A 145 -7.59 -16.08 -23.31
N VAL A 146 -7.87 -16.08 -22.00
CA VAL A 146 -7.92 -17.31 -21.19
C VAL A 146 -9.29 -17.97 -21.31
N SER A 147 -9.31 -19.19 -21.80
CA SER A 147 -10.39 -20.14 -21.66
C SER A 147 -9.76 -21.51 -21.43
N ASN A 148 -10.50 -22.59 -21.36
CA ASN A 148 -9.95 -23.93 -21.13
C ASN A 148 -8.61 -24.15 -21.83
N PHE A 149 -7.54 -24.29 -21.08
CA PHE A 149 -6.20 -24.52 -21.60
C PHE A 149 -5.55 -25.74 -20.96
N SER A 150 -4.54 -26.30 -21.62
CA SER A 150 -3.80 -27.45 -21.11
C SER A 150 -2.36 -27.04 -20.84
N VAL A 151 -1.85 -27.49 -19.68
CA VAL A 151 -0.44 -27.42 -19.31
C VAL A 151 0.18 -28.79 -19.49
N ARG A 152 1.36 -28.84 -20.10
CA ARG A 152 2.14 -30.05 -20.29
C ARG A 152 3.53 -29.85 -19.74
N VAL A 153 3.94 -30.78 -18.87
CA VAL A 153 5.32 -30.87 -18.36
C VAL A 153 5.99 -32.03 -19.05
N GLU A 154 7.19 -31.80 -19.56
CA GLU A 154 8.01 -32.73 -20.32
C GLU A 154 9.40 -32.81 -19.70
N ARG A 155 9.94 -34.06 -19.52
CA ARG A 155 11.33 -34.30 -19.17
C ARG A 155 12.15 -34.40 -20.46
N THR A 156 13.23 -33.62 -20.54
CA THR A 156 14.11 -33.60 -21.73
C THR A 156 15.33 -34.54 -21.57
N THR A 157 15.74 -34.83 -20.33
CA THR A 157 16.82 -35.75 -20.06
C THR A 157 16.36 -37.20 -20.25
N PRO A 158 17.08 -38.03 -21.03
CA PRO A 158 16.75 -39.44 -21.25
C PRO A 158 16.59 -40.24 -19.94
N GLN A 159 15.81 -41.30 -20.00
CA GLN A 159 15.66 -42.23 -18.88
C GLN A 159 16.97 -42.97 -18.63
N ASP A 160 17.34 -43.10 -17.35
CA ASP A 160 18.50 -43.90 -16.98
C ASP A 160 18.24 -45.38 -17.20
N THR A 161 19.26 -46.14 -17.61
CA THR A 161 19.19 -47.59 -17.80
C THR A 161 19.42 -48.35 -16.51
N ASP A 162 20.10 -47.73 -15.52
CA ASP A 162 20.36 -48.28 -14.20
C ASP A 162 19.77 -47.34 -13.13
N GLU A 163 18.52 -47.57 -12.80
CA GLU A 163 17.79 -46.75 -11.80
C GLU A 163 18.24 -47.03 -10.36
N THR A 164 19.02 -48.08 -10.13
CA THR A 164 19.60 -48.33 -8.81
C THR A 164 20.81 -47.44 -8.55
N ARG A 165 21.58 -47.17 -9.59
CA ARG A 165 22.71 -46.24 -9.56
C ARG A 165 22.29 -44.80 -9.72
N TYR A 166 21.39 -44.51 -10.64
CA TYR A 166 20.96 -43.13 -11.01
C TYR A 166 19.52 -42.87 -10.58
N GLN A 167 19.34 -42.26 -9.44
CA GLN A 167 18.02 -41.76 -9.01
C GLN A 167 17.80 -40.37 -9.57
N ARG A 168 17.24 -40.30 -10.77
CA ARG A 168 16.91 -39.04 -11.45
C ARG A 168 15.40 -39.00 -11.66
N ILE A 169 14.69 -38.50 -10.65
CA ILE A 169 13.23 -38.42 -10.63
C ILE A 169 12.83 -37.00 -10.83
N LEU A 170 11.96 -36.73 -11.81
CA LEU A 170 11.23 -35.50 -12.00
C LEU A 170 9.74 -35.79 -11.80
N ARG A 171 9.11 -35.05 -10.92
CA ARG A 171 7.69 -35.22 -10.60
C ARG A 171 6.96 -33.89 -10.72
N TRP A 172 5.82 -33.88 -11.39
CA TRP A 172 4.90 -32.75 -11.28
C TRP A 172 4.10 -32.93 -9.98
N GLN A 173 4.42 -32.14 -8.95
CA GLN A 173 3.80 -32.23 -7.63
C GLN A 173 2.39 -31.66 -7.63
N SER A 174 2.28 -30.40 -8.02
CA SER A 174 1.02 -29.66 -8.04
C SER A 174 1.06 -28.51 -9.03
N TYR A 175 -0.07 -27.89 -9.26
CA TYR A 175 -0.13 -26.57 -9.83
C TYR A 175 -1.01 -25.68 -8.97
N VAL A 176 -0.69 -24.39 -8.94
CA VAL A 176 -1.45 -23.37 -8.23
C VAL A 176 -2.08 -22.44 -9.25
N GLU A 177 -3.38 -22.34 -9.22
CA GLU A 177 -4.16 -21.37 -9.96
C GLU A 177 -4.22 -20.09 -9.14
N ALA A 178 -3.79 -18.96 -9.71
CA ALA A 178 -3.83 -17.67 -9.04
C ALA A 178 -4.62 -16.66 -9.87
N THR A 179 -5.65 -16.10 -9.26
CA THR A 179 -6.43 -15.01 -9.82
C THR A 179 -6.14 -13.74 -9.04
N GLU A 180 -5.64 -12.71 -9.72
CA GLU A 180 -5.36 -11.42 -9.12
C GLU A 180 -6.66 -10.66 -8.83
N THR A 181 -6.84 -10.27 -7.58
CA THR A 181 -7.86 -9.30 -7.22
C THR A 181 -7.38 -7.90 -7.58
N LYS A 182 -7.92 -7.33 -8.65
CA LYS A 182 -7.50 -6.03 -9.20
C LYS A 182 -8.09 -4.86 -8.41
N LEU A 183 -7.78 -4.80 -7.09
CA LEU A 183 -8.32 -3.80 -6.18
C LEU A 183 -7.54 -2.48 -6.27
N ALA A 184 -8.26 -1.40 -6.53
CA ALA A 184 -7.70 -0.05 -6.60
C ALA A 184 -7.78 0.72 -5.28
N TYR A 185 -8.53 0.23 -4.28
CA TYR A 185 -8.73 0.84 -2.97
C TYR A 185 -9.10 2.34 -3.03
N PRO A 186 -10.21 2.74 -3.68
CA PRO A 186 -10.59 4.13 -3.79
C PRO A 186 -10.61 4.86 -2.44
N ASN A 187 -10.13 6.10 -2.41
CA ASN A 187 -10.00 6.94 -1.21
C ASN A 187 -9.08 6.41 -0.10
N SER A 188 -8.22 5.44 -0.40
CA SER A 188 -7.18 4.95 0.50
C SER A 188 -5.81 5.18 -0.13
N ALA A 189 -4.93 5.88 0.58
CA ALA A 189 -3.55 6.02 0.13
C ALA A 189 -2.81 4.69 0.29
N LEU A 190 -2.07 4.30 -0.73
CA LEU A 190 -1.32 3.06 -0.78
C LEU A 190 0.12 3.34 -1.18
N PHE A 191 1.04 2.63 -0.56
CA PHE A 191 2.46 2.62 -0.92
C PHE A 191 2.90 1.18 -1.08
N GLY A 192 3.46 0.84 -2.24
CA GLY A 192 4.02 -0.46 -2.55
C GLY A 192 5.54 -0.36 -2.67
N PHE A 193 6.27 -1.30 -2.07
CA PHE A 193 7.72 -1.34 -2.08
C PHE A 193 8.22 -2.69 -2.52
N GLY A 194 9.25 -2.70 -3.38
CA GLY A 194 9.99 -3.89 -3.76
C GLY A 194 11.47 -3.70 -3.42
N PHE A 195 12.07 -4.69 -2.77
CA PHE A 195 13.49 -4.72 -2.43
C PHE A 195 14.03 -6.16 -2.47
N LYS A 196 15.34 -6.31 -2.61
CA LYS A 196 15.96 -7.64 -2.62
C LYS A 196 16.09 -8.19 -1.21
N ALA A 197 15.51 -9.37 -0.98
CA ALA A 197 15.53 -10.05 0.31
C ALA A 197 16.96 -10.35 0.81
N VAL A 198 17.95 -10.50 -0.10
CA VAL A 198 19.36 -10.75 0.24
C VAL A 198 20.01 -9.62 1.02
N GLU A 199 19.47 -8.41 0.95
CA GLU A 199 19.98 -7.23 1.67
C GLU A 199 19.51 -7.18 3.14
N PHE A 200 18.57 -8.06 3.54
CA PHE A 200 17.95 -8.04 4.85
C PHE A 200 17.99 -9.42 5.50
N GLN A 201 18.21 -9.48 6.82
CA GLN A 201 18.11 -10.73 7.59
C GLN A 201 16.65 -11.12 7.88
N SER A 202 15.77 -10.15 7.91
CA SER A 202 14.32 -10.29 8.11
C SER A 202 13.59 -9.23 7.30
N LEU A 203 12.25 -9.30 7.26
CA LEU A 203 11.45 -8.25 6.62
C LEU A 203 11.68 -6.92 7.34
N PRO A 204 12.19 -5.86 6.65
CA PRO A 204 12.47 -4.58 7.28
C PRO A 204 11.18 -3.86 7.70
N GLN A 205 11.25 -3.10 8.78
CA GLN A 205 10.18 -2.20 9.18
C GLN A 205 10.17 -0.98 8.27
N VAL A 206 9.06 -0.76 7.57
CA VAL A 206 8.88 0.41 6.70
C VAL A 206 8.27 1.55 7.49
N SER A 207 8.89 2.73 7.45
CA SER A 207 8.31 3.96 7.96
C SER A 207 8.35 5.09 6.94
N LEU A 208 7.36 5.98 7.00
CA LEU A 208 7.13 7.02 5.99
C LEU A 208 6.92 8.39 6.67
N LYS A 209 7.57 9.43 6.13
CA LYS A 209 7.23 10.83 6.46
C LYS A 209 6.25 11.34 5.43
N LEU A 210 4.99 11.49 5.83
CA LEU A 210 3.89 11.87 4.95
C LEU A 210 3.35 13.25 5.26
N ALA A 211 3.06 14.01 4.23
CA ALA A 211 2.12 15.11 4.30
C ALA A 211 0.69 14.53 4.21
N GLY A 212 -0.13 14.89 5.18
CA GLY A 212 -1.42 14.26 5.43
C GLY A 212 -2.49 14.59 4.41
N ARG A 213 -3.72 14.55 4.88
CA ARG A 213 -4.92 14.75 4.06
C ARG A 213 -5.05 16.19 3.59
N LYS A 214 -5.41 16.36 2.31
CA LYS A 214 -5.86 17.65 1.78
C LYS A 214 -7.32 17.85 2.18
N ILE A 215 -7.57 18.89 2.96
CA ILE A 215 -8.89 19.29 3.43
C ILE A 215 -9.35 20.57 2.75
N ARG A 216 -10.66 20.85 2.81
CA ARG A 216 -11.21 22.10 2.30
C ARG A 216 -10.88 23.22 3.25
N ILE A 217 -10.47 24.36 2.68
CA ILE A 217 -10.17 25.61 3.38
C ILE A 217 -11.01 26.74 2.80
N PRO A 218 -11.19 27.88 3.50
CA PRO A 218 -11.84 29.07 2.93
C PRO A 218 -11.24 29.49 1.59
N SER A 219 -12.09 29.93 0.67
CA SER A 219 -11.67 30.36 -0.68
C SER A 219 -10.66 31.50 -0.69
N ASN A 220 -10.64 32.32 0.37
CA ASN A 220 -9.71 33.44 0.56
C ASN A 220 -8.46 33.07 1.38
N ALA A 221 -8.31 31.80 1.77
CA ALA A 221 -7.16 31.32 2.52
C ALA A 221 -6.09 30.73 1.58
N ILE A 222 -4.81 31.03 1.87
CA ILE A 222 -3.66 30.60 1.10
C ILE A 222 -2.73 29.80 2.03
N PRO A 223 -2.38 28.54 1.70
CA PRO A 223 -1.44 27.75 2.47
C PRO A 223 -0.04 28.39 2.50
N THR A 224 0.61 28.33 3.67
CA THR A 224 1.99 28.76 3.86
C THR A 224 2.97 27.59 3.70
N ALA A 225 4.26 27.89 3.56
CA ALA A 225 5.32 26.87 3.53
C ALA A 225 5.37 26.04 4.82
N THR A 226 4.95 26.59 5.94
CA THR A 226 4.85 25.95 7.25
C THR A 226 3.49 25.27 7.49
N ARG A 227 2.69 25.09 6.43
CA ARG A 227 1.37 24.43 6.43
C ARG A 227 0.28 25.11 7.22
N GLY A 228 0.49 26.34 7.65
CA GLY A 228 -0.57 27.23 8.15
C GLY A 228 -1.31 27.92 7.01
N LEU A 229 -2.10 28.93 7.35
CA LEU A 229 -2.90 29.71 6.41
C LEU A 229 -2.61 31.21 6.55
N THR A 230 -2.64 31.92 5.44
CA THR A 230 -2.82 33.36 5.39
C THR A 230 -4.15 33.69 4.72
N PHE A 231 -4.76 34.80 5.07
CA PHE A 231 -6.10 35.19 4.58
C PHE A 231 -6.01 36.49 3.82
N SER A 232 -6.75 36.60 2.71
CA SER A 232 -6.81 37.82 1.91
C SER A 232 -8.27 38.23 1.65
N GLY A 233 -8.60 39.50 1.88
CA GLY A 233 -9.95 40.00 1.65
C GLY A 233 -11.01 39.39 2.59
N ILE A 234 -12.27 39.54 2.20
CA ILE A 234 -13.44 39.07 2.95
C ILE A 234 -13.80 37.65 2.42
N TRP A 235 -14.01 36.71 3.31
CA TRP A 235 -14.49 35.39 2.94
C TRP A 235 -15.98 35.41 2.61
N ASP A 236 -16.35 34.82 1.49
CA ASP A 236 -17.74 34.70 1.02
C ASP A 236 -18.47 33.45 1.54
N GLY A 237 -17.81 32.65 2.37
CA GLY A 237 -18.34 31.40 2.90
C GLY A 237 -18.14 30.19 1.97
N THR A 238 -17.44 30.31 0.84
CA THR A 238 -17.11 29.21 -0.06
C THR A 238 -15.78 28.56 0.31
N PHE A 239 -15.56 27.32 -0.17
CA PHE A 239 -14.40 26.52 0.14
C PHE A 239 -13.65 26.09 -1.12
N VAL A 240 -12.35 25.92 -0.98
CA VAL A 240 -11.46 25.33 -1.99
C VAL A 240 -10.65 24.18 -1.37
N THR A 241 -10.23 23.22 -2.19
CA THR A 241 -9.29 22.19 -1.78
C THR A 241 -7.90 22.54 -2.30
N PRO A 242 -6.93 22.84 -1.43
CA PRO A 242 -5.58 23.22 -1.85
C PRO A 242 -4.82 22.00 -2.41
N SER A 243 -3.75 22.26 -3.16
CA SER A 243 -2.83 21.23 -3.66
C SER A 243 -1.97 20.60 -2.57
N VAL A 244 -1.82 21.28 -1.42
CA VAL A 244 -1.02 20.84 -0.27
C VAL A 244 -1.89 20.61 0.95
N ALA A 245 -1.44 19.73 1.85
CA ALA A 245 -2.09 19.54 3.14
C ALA A 245 -1.80 20.75 4.06
N VAL A 246 -2.78 21.12 4.87
CA VAL A 246 -2.67 22.19 5.84
C VAL A 246 -2.81 21.67 7.26
N ALA A 247 -2.20 22.35 8.21
CA ALA A 247 -2.18 21.98 9.63
C ALA A 247 -3.11 22.84 10.49
N ASP A 248 -4.12 23.47 9.88
CA ASP A 248 -5.09 24.32 10.57
C ASP A 248 -6.09 23.48 11.39
N PRO A 249 -6.11 23.61 12.72
CA PRO A 249 -6.93 22.75 13.58
C PRO A 249 -8.44 23.02 13.41
N ALA A 250 -8.86 24.24 13.08
CA ALA A 250 -10.28 24.55 12.90
C ALA A 250 -10.86 23.90 11.65
N TRP A 251 -10.13 23.91 10.53
CA TRP A 251 -10.60 23.30 9.29
C TRP A 251 -10.42 21.79 9.26
N ILE A 252 -9.43 21.24 9.98
CA ILE A 252 -9.34 19.79 10.22
C ILE A 252 -10.55 19.31 11.04
N LEU A 253 -10.92 20.03 12.09
CA LEU A 253 -12.12 19.74 12.89
C LEU A 253 -13.40 19.83 12.04
N TYR A 254 -13.53 20.87 11.22
CA TYR A 254 -14.68 21.03 10.31
C TYR A 254 -14.78 19.86 9.34
N ASP A 255 -13.67 19.45 8.73
CA ASP A 255 -13.63 18.29 7.83
C ASP A 255 -14.02 17.00 8.57
N LEU A 256 -13.50 16.76 9.76
CA LEU A 256 -13.82 15.59 10.58
C LEU A 256 -15.33 15.53 10.91
N ILE A 257 -15.94 16.66 11.28
CA ILE A 257 -17.37 16.66 11.63
C ILE A 257 -18.24 16.50 10.38
N THR A 258 -17.86 17.08 9.24
CA THR A 258 -18.71 17.12 8.04
C THR A 258 -18.46 16.01 7.04
N ASN A 259 -17.40 15.23 7.20
CA ASN A 259 -17.07 14.17 6.26
C ASN A 259 -17.94 12.93 6.47
N THR A 260 -18.58 12.48 5.39
CA THR A 260 -19.53 11.35 5.43
C THR A 260 -18.85 9.98 5.48
N ARG A 261 -17.57 9.88 5.15
CA ARG A 261 -16.84 8.61 5.08
C ARG A 261 -16.17 8.22 6.40
N TYR A 262 -15.42 9.13 7.01
CA TYR A 262 -14.62 8.87 8.20
C TYR A 262 -14.98 9.78 9.39
N GLY A 263 -15.90 10.70 9.20
CA GLY A 263 -16.34 11.65 10.21
C GLY A 263 -17.82 11.50 10.54
N LEU A 264 -18.39 12.56 11.07
CA LEU A 264 -19.77 12.62 11.55
C LEU A 264 -20.78 13.12 10.51
N GLY A 265 -20.36 13.36 9.26
CA GLY A 265 -21.18 13.96 8.21
C GLY A 265 -22.41 13.17 7.78
N ARG A 266 -22.58 11.91 8.25
CA ARG A 266 -23.84 11.15 8.11
C ARG A 266 -24.88 11.57 9.14
N TYR A 267 -24.48 12.21 10.23
CA TYR A 267 -25.34 12.59 11.35
C TYR A 267 -25.46 14.11 11.49
N ILE A 268 -24.43 14.85 11.10
CA ILE A 268 -24.32 16.30 11.24
C ILE A 268 -24.20 16.93 9.85
N ASN A 269 -25.17 17.77 9.49
CA ASN A 269 -25.13 18.51 8.23
C ASN A 269 -24.20 19.73 8.35
N GLN A 270 -23.56 20.13 7.25
CA GLN A 270 -22.71 21.32 7.18
C GLN A 270 -23.43 22.62 7.61
N SER A 271 -24.75 22.72 7.36
CA SER A 271 -25.57 23.85 7.79
C SER A 271 -25.77 23.93 9.31
N GLN A 272 -25.49 22.85 10.04
CA GLN A 272 -25.57 22.81 11.50
C GLN A 272 -24.26 23.21 12.19
N ILE A 273 -23.26 23.68 11.44
CA ILE A 273 -21.96 24.08 11.97
C ILE A 273 -21.76 25.58 11.72
N ASP A 274 -21.42 26.30 12.77
CA ASP A 274 -21.01 27.66 12.66
C ASP A 274 -19.60 27.77 12.07
N LYS A 275 -19.55 27.81 10.75
CA LYS A 275 -18.31 27.94 10.01
C LYS A 275 -17.65 29.32 10.16
N TRP A 276 -18.42 30.34 10.54
CA TRP A 276 -17.89 31.68 10.73
C TRP A 276 -17.10 31.78 12.04
N ALA A 277 -17.60 31.16 13.11
CA ALA A 277 -16.86 31.05 14.34
C ALA A 277 -15.53 30.25 14.13
N LEU A 278 -15.58 29.17 13.35
CA LEU A 278 -14.37 28.44 12.99
C LEU A 278 -13.40 29.26 12.12
N TYR A 279 -13.91 30.15 11.28
CA TYR A 279 -13.06 31.06 10.50
C TYR A 279 -12.28 32.01 11.39
N GLU A 280 -12.93 32.63 12.40
CA GLU A 280 -12.25 33.49 13.38
C GLU A 280 -11.21 32.68 14.20
N ILE A 281 -11.55 31.47 14.60
CA ILE A 281 -10.63 30.58 15.30
C ILE A 281 -9.43 30.24 14.41
N SER A 282 -9.68 29.95 13.13
CA SER A 282 -8.62 29.66 12.16
C SER A 282 -7.67 30.87 12.00
N GLN A 283 -8.19 32.07 11.90
CA GLN A 283 -7.37 33.29 11.85
C GLN A 283 -6.49 33.42 13.10
N TYR A 284 -7.05 33.21 14.29
CA TYR A 284 -6.30 33.23 15.55
C TYR A 284 -5.24 32.15 15.63
N CYS A 285 -5.53 30.92 15.18
CA CYS A 285 -4.56 29.82 15.13
C CYS A 285 -3.37 30.12 14.23
N ASN A 286 -3.60 30.87 13.15
CA ASN A 286 -2.60 31.17 12.14
C ASN A 286 -1.83 32.49 12.38
N GLU A 287 -2.12 33.23 13.47
CA GLU A 287 -1.27 34.34 13.88
C GLU A 287 0.15 33.87 14.17
N TYR A 288 1.13 34.65 13.72
CA TYR A 288 2.52 34.37 14.03
C TYR A 288 2.86 34.83 15.45
N VAL A 289 3.46 33.93 16.20
CA VAL A 289 3.95 34.16 17.58
C VAL A 289 5.44 33.85 17.65
N PRO A 290 6.20 34.41 18.59
CA PRO A 290 7.60 34.06 18.82
C PRO A 290 7.75 32.57 19.13
N ASP A 291 8.70 31.90 18.50
CA ASP A 291 9.00 30.47 18.70
C ASP A 291 9.94 30.22 19.90
N GLY A 292 10.41 31.27 20.58
CA GLY A 292 11.35 31.18 21.68
C GLY A 292 12.83 31.06 21.27
N TYR A 293 13.11 30.92 19.99
CA TYR A 293 14.47 30.78 19.42
C TYR A 293 14.88 31.96 18.53
N GLY A 294 14.07 33.03 18.52
CA GLY A 294 14.34 34.23 17.73
C GLY A 294 13.63 34.23 16.36
N GLY A 295 12.86 33.22 16.05
CA GLY A 295 11.97 33.13 14.90
C GLY A 295 10.49 33.29 15.27
N THR A 296 9.61 32.90 14.34
CA THR A 296 8.16 32.92 14.55
C THR A 296 7.53 31.63 14.02
N GLU A 297 6.46 31.21 14.66
CA GLU A 297 5.64 30.06 14.28
C GLU A 297 4.16 30.39 14.30
N HIS A 298 3.31 29.57 13.70
CA HIS A 298 1.86 29.68 13.84
C HIS A 298 1.45 29.35 15.27
N ARG A 299 0.52 30.11 15.84
CA ARG A 299 0.10 29.97 17.24
C ARG A 299 -0.36 28.55 17.58
N PHE A 300 -1.15 27.93 16.70
CA PHE A 300 -1.63 26.55 16.88
C PHE A 300 -1.64 25.82 15.54
N GLN A 301 -1.06 24.64 15.51
CA GLN A 301 -1.10 23.72 14.38
C GLN A 301 -1.51 22.32 14.85
N CYS A 302 -2.09 21.54 13.95
CA CYS A 302 -2.52 20.17 14.21
C CYS A 302 -1.83 19.21 13.28
N HIS A 303 -1.04 18.30 13.86
CA HIS A 303 -0.40 17.18 13.18
C HIS A 303 -0.83 15.90 13.92
N LEU A 304 -1.90 15.27 13.47
CA LEU A 304 -2.52 14.16 14.17
C LEU A 304 -2.68 12.95 13.27
N LEU A 305 -2.36 11.79 13.79
CA LEU A 305 -2.72 10.49 13.23
C LEU A 305 -3.83 9.88 14.11
N LEU A 306 -4.99 9.61 13.53
CA LEU A 306 -6.08 8.93 14.21
C LEU A 306 -6.00 7.43 13.88
N GLU A 307 -5.64 6.64 14.88
CA GLU A 307 -5.60 5.18 14.82
C GLU A 307 -6.74 4.61 15.67
N GLY A 308 -7.47 3.66 15.09
CA GLY A 308 -8.52 2.96 15.83
C GLY A 308 -9.89 3.66 15.83
N LYS A 309 -10.78 3.11 16.65
CA LYS A 309 -12.17 3.56 16.82
C LYS A 309 -12.35 4.16 18.19
N ASP A 310 -12.08 5.45 18.31
CA ASP A 310 -12.39 6.20 19.51
C ASP A 310 -13.81 6.78 19.48
N GLU A 311 -14.33 7.11 20.67
CA GLU A 311 -15.59 7.82 20.78
C GLU A 311 -15.48 9.21 20.14
N ALA A 312 -16.39 9.54 19.22
CA ALA A 312 -16.38 10.80 18.49
C ALA A 312 -16.27 12.03 19.41
N TYR A 313 -16.92 12.00 20.56
CA TYR A 313 -16.84 13.08 21.53
C TYR A 313 -15.41 13.31 22.06
N LYS A 314 -14.70 12.23 22.39
CA LYS A 314 -13.30 12.33 22.86
C LYS A 314 -12.39 12.93 21.81
N VAL A 315 -12.55 12.50 20.56
CA VAL A 315 -11.78 13.03 19.44
C VAL A 315 -12.05 14.53 19.24
N ILE A 316 -13.33 14.94 19.26
CA ILE A 316 -13.69 16.37 19.18
C ILE A 316 -13.06 17.16 20.32
N GLN A 317 -13.11 16.67 21.55
CA GLN A 317 -12.50 17.33 22.71
C GLN A 317 -10.98 17.47 22.56
N GLN A 318 -10.29 16.47 22.01
CA GLN A 318 -8.86 16.57 21.72
C GLN A 318 -8.57 17.70 20.71
N PHE A 319 -9.38 17.81 19.63
CA PHE A 319 -9.24 18.91 18.68
C PHE A 319 -9.51 20.28 19.29
N LEU A 320 -10.55 20.38 20.10
CA LEU A 320 -10.88 21.62 20.80
C LEU A 320 -9.75 22.05 21.74
N SER A 321 -9.09 21.10 22.39
CA SER A 321 -7.97 21.40 23.29
C SER A 321 -6.76 22.03 22.59
N ILE A 322 -6.53 21.76 21.28
CA ILE A 322 -5.42 22.31 20.50
C ILE A 322 -5.44 23.83 20.48
N PHE A 323 -6.63 24.42 20.28
CA PHE A 323 -6.79 25.86 20.24
C PHE A 323 -7.54 26.41 21.48
N ARG A 324 -7.56 25.66 22.59
CA ARG A 324 -8.24 26.00 23.85
C ARG A 324 -9.72 26.34 23.63
N GLY A 325 -10.39 25.48 22.83
CA GLY A 325 -11.74 25.74 22.38
C GLY A 325 -12.80 25.00 23.19
N PHE A 326 -14.02 25.49 23.06
CA PHE A 326 -15.24 24.86 23.56
C PHE A 326 -16.25 24.77 22.44
N SER A 327 -17.06 23.70 22.46
CA SER A 327 -18.22 23.59 21.57
C SER A 327 -19.52 23.70 22.39
N TYR A 328 -20.51 24.30 21.80
CA TYR A 328 -21.83 24.44 22.39
C TYR A 328 -22.92 24.27 21.33
N TRP A 329 -24.09 23.87 21.78
CA TRP A 329 -25.25 23.74 20.92
C TRP A 329 -26.18 24.92 21.13
N MET A 330 -26.48 25.65 20.08
CA MET A 330 -27.39 26.79 20.14
C MET A 330 -28.19 26.92 18.82
N SER A 331 -29.50 27.13 18.95
CA SER A 331 -30.38 27.36 17.80
C SER A 331 -30.29 26.35 16.66
N GLY A 332 -30.04 25.07 16.99
CA GLY A 332 -29.93 24.01 15.98
C GLY A 332 -28.57 23.93 15.28
N ALA A 333 -27.58 24.65 15.77
CA ALA A 333 -26.22 24.63 15.25
C ALA A 333 -25.19 24.37 16.36
N ILE A 334 -24.05 23.79 15.96
CA ILE A 334 -22.86 23.64 16.79
C ILE A 334 -21.99 24.87 16.62
N GLY A 335 -21.89 25.65 17.69
CA GLY A 335 -20.97 26.77 17.76
C GLY A 335 -19.64 26.38 18.40
N PHE A 336 -18.63 27.19 18.13
CA PHE A 336 -17.29 27.02 18.66
C PHE A 336 -16.78 28.36 19.18
N VAL A 337 -16.03 28.32 20.27
CA VAL A 337 -15.37 29.49 20.84
C VAL A 337 -13.99 29.09 21.30
N SER A 338 -13.00 29.95 21.15
CA SER A 338 -11.66 29.77 21.71
C SER A 338 -11.45 30.71 22.89
N ASP A 339 -10.77 30.20 23.92
CA ASP A 339 -10.28 31.02 25.02
C ASP A 339 -9.10 31.87 24.52
N LYS A 340 -9.39 33.10 24.14
CA LYS A 340 -8.42 34.07 23.64
C LYS A 340 -8.57 35.40 24.39
N PRO A 341 -7.48 36.14 24.59
CA PRO A 341 -7.57 37.50 25.13
C PRO A 341 -8.53 38.37 24.29
N GLY A 342 -9.44 39.03 24.96
CA GLY A 342 -10.40 39.96 24.33
C GLY A 342 -10.41 41.30 25.01
N SER A 343 -10.95 42.32 24.33
CA SER A 343 -11.22 43.61 24.94
C SER A 343 -12.32 43.48 25.99
N PRO A 344 -12.26 44.19 27.11
CA PRO A 344 -13.35 44.22 28.09
C PRO A 344 -14.65 44.64 27.44
N VAL A 345 -15.71 43.87 27.59
CA VAL A 345 -17.05 44.17 27.03
C VAL A 345 -17.84 45.07 27.94
N THR A 346 -17.56 45.06 29.24
CA THR A 346 -18.24 45.87 30.23
C THR A 346 -17.34 46.08 31.45
N GLN A 347 -17.39 47.24 32.01
CA GLN A 347 -16.74 47.57 33.28
C GLN A 347 -17.82 47.90 34.31
N PHE A 348 -17.87 47.11 35.37
CA PHE A 348 -18.73 47.43 36.52
C PHE A 348 -17.99 48.38 37.43
N THR A 349 -18.61 49.44 37.86
CA THR A 349 -18.08 50.38 38.81
C THR A 349 -18.88 50.32 40.11
N GLN A 350 -18.36 50.93 41.19
CA GLN A 350 -19.02 50.92 42.50
C GLN A 350 -20.38 51.66 42.49
N SER A 351 -20.68 52.36 41.41
CA SER A 351 -21.95 53.09 41.19
C SER A 351 -22.98 52.27 40.38
N ASP A 352 -22.64 51.10 39.90
CA ASP A 352 -23.55 50.20 39.20
C ASP A 352 -24.12 49.16 40.19
#